data_aac1ceda0a450b7ba54105167b9c226d
#
_entry.id   aac1ceda0a450b7ba54105167b9c226d
#
_cell.length_a   1.000
_cell.length_b   1.000
_cell.length_c   1.000
_cell.angle_alpha   90.00
_cell.angle_beta   90.00
_cell.angle_gamma   90.00
#
_symmetry.space_group_name_H-M   'P 1'
#
loop_
_entity.id
_entity.type
_entity.pdbx_description
1 polymer ?
#
loop_
_entity_poly.entity_id
_entity_poly.type
_entity_poly.pdbx_seq_one_letter_code
_entity_poly.pdbx_strand_id
1 'polypeptide(L)'
;MKDSVLRPFPLSSAIWGILLISGVVNVLALISPLFMLQVYDRVLASGSVSTLVGLVVLAAGLYAFQCLLDVLRARVLLRIGERFDEQFSGRVHDAIVRLPLLTRMPGDGLQPLRDLDNIRGFLGGNGPTAFFDLPWMLLYLAICFLFHFWIGMTALIGAIGLTSLTLLANTLSQQPIRDTIAHNMARNGLLQAARCNAEVVQALGLGRRIAARWHTANAKYLAASRKAGDVAGGLGAISKSLRVLLQSAILAVGAYLVIRQEATAGVMIASSIMMGRALAPVDLAISSWKPFLMARQGWARLEDLLGKVPETAPVMPMPAPERELRLEGVTIVPPGERKPTVTGLAFAVQAGSALGIIGASGSGKSTLSRAIVGAWTPVAGKVRIDSASLDQWDREALGRHIGYLPQGVELFDGTIAENIARFEDNPDPEAIVTAAKAAGTHELILRFEHGYETPIGEAGSALSAGQRQRIGLARALYRDPFLVVLDEPNANLDAEGEAAVVKAIASVRGRKGIAVVVAHRPSAIRAVDFVLVMEGGRQRAFGARDEALSKVLKRAAMAPGAGVKAIESTQDNVGKRADMEGPGGRHSSE
;
A
#
# COMPACT_ATOMS: atom_id res chain seq x y z
N MET A 1 10.40 -7.74 25.83
CA MET A 1 9.58 -6.65 25.27
C MET A 1 10.23 -6.32 23.93
N LYS A 2 9.58 -6.68 22.81
CA LYS A 2 10.06 -6.26 21.48
C LYS A 2 9.92 -4.73 21.43
N ASP A 3 11.00 -4.02 21.17
CA ASP A 3 10.94 -2.59 20.87
C ASP A 3 9.94 -2.40 19.73
N SER A 4 8.81 -1.73 20.01
CA SER A 4 7.80 -1.50 18.98
C SER A 4 8.45 -0.63 17.91
N VAL A 5 8.38 -1.09 16.66
CA VAL A 5 8.92 -0.39 15.48
C VAL A 5 8.26 0.97 15.29
N LEU A 6 7.05 1.10 15.82
CA LEU A 6 6.34 2.36 15.99
C LEU A 6 6.74 2.94 17.36
N ARG A 7 7.93 3.54 17.47
CA ARG A 7 8.34 4.24 18.68
C ARG A 7 7.27 5.27 19.07
N PRO A 8 6.94 5.39 20.37
CA PRO A 8 5.94 6.34 20.78
C PRO A 8 6.36 7.74 20.31
N PHE A 9 5.52 8.29 19.50
CA PHE A 9 5.47 9.69 19.18
C PHE A 9 5.62 10.48 20.51
N PRO A 10 6.38 11.57 20.57
CA PRO A 10 6.51 12.38 21.77
C PRO A 10 5.20 13.13 22.05
N LEU A 11 4.19 12.35 22.42
CA LEU A 11 2.82 12.80 22.69
C LEU A 11 2.65 13.31 24.12
N SER A 12 3.67 13.19 24.98
CA SER A 12 3.50 13.46 26.41
C SER A 12 2.95 14.86 26.68
N SER A 13 3.49 15.90 26.08
CA SER A 13 3.00 17.27 26.26
C SER A 13 1.61 17.50 25.65
N ALA A 14 1.34 16.93 24.49
CA ALA A 14 0.03 17.04 23.84
C ALA A 14 -1.06 16.29 24.62
N ILE A 15 -0.76 15.09 25.14
CA ILE A 15 -1.66 14.31 25.99
C ILE A 15 -1.98 15.07 27.27
N TRP A 16 -0.98 15.66 27.93
CA TRP A 16 -1.21 16.49 29.12
C TRP A 16 -2.06 17.71 28.81
N GLY A 17 -1.82 18.37 27.66
CA GLY A 17 -2.65 19.49 27.19
C GLY A 17 -4.10 19.07 26.95
N ILE A 18 -4.36 17.94 26.31
CA ILE A 18 -5.71 17.40 26.08
C ILE A 18 -6.37 17.03 27.40
N LEU A 19 -5.66 16.38 28.32
CA LEU A 19 -6.19 16.02 29.64
C LEU A 19 -6.62 17.27 30.42
N LEU A 20 -5.82 18.33 30.38
CA LEU A 20 -6.15 19.59 31.05
C LEU A 20 -7.37 20.24 30.41
N ILE A 21 -7.41 20.35 29.08
CA ILE A 21 -8.57 20.91 28.36
C ILE A 21 -9.82 20.07 28.62
N SER A 22 -9.75 18.75 28.51
CA SER A 22 -10.86 17.85 28.84
C SER A 22 -11.31 18.01 30.30
N GLY A 23 -10.38 18.19 31.22
CA GLY A 23 -10.69 18.47 32.62
C GLY A 23 -11.54 19.73 32.79
N VAL A 24 -11.07 20.84 32.21
CA VAL A 24 -11.79 22.11 32.27
C VAL A 24 -13.15 22.03 31.56
N VAL A 25 -13.23 21.41 30.40
CA VAL A 25 -14.49 21.22 29.64
C VAL A 25 -15.48 20.38 30.46
N ASN A 26 -15.04 19.31 31.12
CA ASN A 26 -15.90 18.48 31.95
C ASN A 26 -16.36 19.21 33.23
N VAL A 27 -15.53 20.07 33.83
CA VAL A 27 -15.96 20.95 34.94
C VAL A 27 -16.98 21.98 34.45
N LEU A 28 -16.76 22.62 33.30
CA LEU A 28 -17.70 23.55 32.71
C LEU A 28 -19.03 22.88 32.31
N ALA A 29 -19.05 21.58 32.03
CA ALA A 29 -20.27 20.84 31.75
C ALA A 29 -21.23 20.80 32.95
N LEU A 30 -20.75 21.10 34.16
CA LEU A 30 -21.59 21.27 35.39
C LEU A 30 -22.42 22.57 35.34
N ILE A 31 -22.14 23.52 34.46
CA ILE A 31 -22.89 24.76 34.36
C ILE A 31 -24.38 24.50 34.14
N SER A 32 -24.74 23.59 33.24
CA SER A 32 -26.13 23.30 32.93
C SER A 32 -26.94 22.77 34.14
N PRO A 33 -26.49 21.74 34.85
CA PRO A 33 -27.23 21.28 36.04
C PRO A 33 -27.23 22.30 37.18
N LEU A 34 -26.12 23.04 37.40
CA LEU A 34 -26.07 24.08 38.43
C LEU A 34 -26.93 25.30 38.09
N PHE A 35 -26.99 25.70 36.84
CA PHE A 35 -27.90 26.75 36.37
C PHE A 35 -29.36 26.37 36.65
N MET A 36 -29.75 25.15 36.26
CA MET A 36 -31.12 24.68 36.54
C MET A 36 -31.42 24.59 38.02
N LEU A 37 -30.48 24.10 38.84
CA LEU A 37 -30.63 24.09 40.29
C LEU A 37 -30.93 25.50 40.84
N GLN A 38 -30.13 26.50 40.43
CA GLN A 38 -30.31 27.89 40.88
C GLN A 38 -31.63 28.51 40.37
N VAL A 39 -32.03 28.20 39.14
CA VAL A 39 -33.29 28.70 38.59
C VAL A 39 -34.48 28.16 39.36
N TYR A 40 -34.53 26.84 39.60
CA TYR A 40 -35.69 26.24 40.28
C TYR A 40 -35.74 26.55 41.79
N ASP A 41 -34.60 26.48 42.47
CA ASP A 41 -34.60 26.61 43.93
C ASP A 41 -34.52 28.09 44.40
N ARG A 42 -33.96 28.99 43.58
CA ARG A 42 -33.74 30.39 44.00
C ARG A 42 -34.53 31.40 43.18
N VAL A 43 -34.43 31.36 41.84
CA VAL A 43 -35.05 32.36 40.99
C VAL A 43 -36.57 32.27 41.00
N LEU A 44 -37.12 31.05 40.80
CA LEU A 44 -38.56 30.83 40.79
C LEU A 44 -39.18 31.06 42.19
N ALA A 45 -38.49 30.67 43.25
CA ALA A 45 -38.96 30.88 44.62
C ALA A 45 -38.96 32.38 45.02
N SER A 46 -38.00 33.16 44.52
CA SER A 46 -37.88 34.61 44.82
C SER A 46 -38.58 35.55 43.82
N GLY A 47 -39.00 35.03 42.65
CA GLY A 47 -39.55 35.82 41.55
C GLY A 47 -38.60 36.88 40.98
N SER A 48 -37.30 36.80 41.23
CA SER A 48 -36.31 37.83 40.88
C SER A 48 -35.81 37.71 39.42
N VAL A 49 -36.33 38.60 38.57
CA VAL A 49 -35.88 38.70 37.16
C VAL A 49 -34.42 39.16 37.05
N SER A 50 -33.97 40.02 37.94
CA SER A 50 -32.56 40.52 37.95
C SER A 50 -31.57 39.38 38.20
N THR A 51 -31.90 38.44 39.13
CA THR A 51 -31.09 37.26 39.40
C THR A 51 -31.05 36.32 38.16
N LEU A 52 -32.19 36.16 37.48
CA LEU A 52 -32.26 35.35 36.25
C LEU A 52 -31.35 35.91 35.16
N VAL A 53 -31.41 37.23 34.90
CA VAL A 53 -30.56 37.88 33.91
C VAL A 53 -29.08 37.72 34.25
N GLY A 54 -28.68 37.88 35.51
CA GLY A 54 -27.32 37.68 35.96
C GLY A 54 -26.82 36.23 35.72
N LEU A 55 -27.67 35.25 36.07
CA LEU A 55 -27.34 33.83 35.81
C LEU A 55 -27.26 33.47 34.33
N VAL A 56 -28.11 34.05 33.46
CA VAL A 56 -28.08 33.82 32.02
C VAL A 56 -26.79 34.43 31.41
N VAL A 57 -26.41 35.67 31.79
CA VAL A 57 -25.19 36.31 31.32
C VAL A 57 -23.95 35.50 31.72
N LEU A 58 -23.90 35.03 32.99
CA LEU A 58 -22.80 34.20 33.48
C LEU A 58 -22.74 32.87 32.72
N ALA A 59 -23.88 32.18 32.57
CA ALA A 59 -23.93 30.90 31.84
C ALA A 59 -23.52 31.07 30.37
N ALA A 60 -23.98 32.13 29.70
CA ALA A 60 -23.61 32.42 28.33
C ALA A 60 -22.08 32.65 28.17
N GLY A 61 -21.46 33.38 29.08
CA GLY A 61 -19.99 33.59 29.07
C GLY A 61 -19.22 32.30 29.27
N LEU A 62 -19.67 31.44 30.22
CA LEU A 62 -19.03 30.14 30.46
C LEU A 62 -19.23 29.16 29.31
N TYR A 63 -20.41 29.15 28.64
CA TYR A 63 -20.61 28.32 27.42
C TYR A 63 -19.79 28.81 26.26
N ALA A 64 -19.61 30.14 26.08
CA ALA A 64 -18.70 30.67 25.06
C ALA A 64 -17.25 30.20 25.31
N PHE A 65 -16.81 30.22 26.57
CA PHE A 65 -15.49 29.71 26.95
C PHE A 65 -15.37 28.18 26.73
N GLN A 66 -16.40 27.42 27.09
CA GLN A 66 -16.45 25.98 26.80
C GLN A 66 -16.34 25.70 25.30
N CYS A 67 -17.08 26.41 24.46
CA CYS A 67 -17.02 26.29 23.01
C CYS A 67 -15.59 26.56 22.48
N LEU A 68 -14.91 27.57 22.98
CA LEU A 68 -13.51 27.86 22.63
C LEU A 68 -12.60 26.68 22.96
N LEU A 69 -12.74 26.10 24.15
CA LEU A 69 -11.94 24.93 24.57
C LEU A 69 -12.25 23.69 23.74
N ASP A 70 -13.50 23.44 23.38
CA ASP A 70 -13.89 22.33 22.52
C ASP A 70 -13.27 22.48 21.12
N VAL A 71 -13.26 23.68 20.55
CA VAL A 71 -12.58 23.96 19.28
C VAL A 71 -11.07 23.77 19.39
N LEU A 72 -10.44 24.22 20.47
CA LEU A 72 -9.01 24.01 20.70
C LEU A 72 -8.69 22.53 20.83
N ARG A 73 -9.48 21.76 21.59
CA ARG A 73 -9.33 20.32 21.74
C ARG A 73 -9.41 19.60 20.41
N ALA A 74 -10.43 19.91 19.59
CA ALA A 74 -10.58 19.33 18.27
C ALA A 74 -9.39 19.63 17.34
N ARG A 75 -8.88 20.87 17.36
CA ARG A 75 -7.68 21.26 16.57
C ARG A 75 -6.41 20.55 17.02
N VAL A 76 -6.24 20.36 18.33
CA VAL A 76 -5.05 19.62 18.84
C VAL A 76 -5.10 18.17 18.42
N LEU A 77 -6.27 17.51 18.51
CA LEU A 77 -6.44 16.13 18.08
C LEU A 77 -6.18 15.98 16.57
N LEU A 78 -6.73 16.87 15.76
CA LEU A 78 -6.48 16.87 14.31
C LEU A 78 -4.98 16.94 14.00
N ARG A 79 -4.25 17.87 14.64
CA ARG A 79 -2.79 18.01 14.46
C ARG A 79 -2.00 16.79 14.94
N ILE A 80 -2.50 16.07 15.94
CA ILE A 80 -1.90 14.79 16.35
C ILE A 80 -2.05 13.75 15.23
N GLY A 81 -3.23 13.67 14.62
CA GLY A 81 -3.45 12.80 13.47
C GLY A 81 -2.58 13.16 12.27
N GLU A 82 -2.46 14.45 11.95
CA GLU A 82 -1.60 14.95 10.86
C GLU A 82 -0.12 14.61 11.09
N ARG A 83 0.40 14.88 12.29
CA ARG A 83 1.79 14.53 12.63
C ARG A 83 2.07 13.04 12.61
N PHE A 84 1.08 12.22 12.98
CA PHE A 84 1.20 10.76 12.85
C PHE A 84 1.35 10.36 11.38
N ASP A 85 0.53 10.94 10.51
CA ASP A 85 0.60 10.71 9.07
C ASP A 85 1.95 11.15 8.48
N GLU A 86 2.40 12.38 8.78
CA GLU A 86 3.69 12.92 8.33
C GLU A 86 4.87 12.02 8.74
N GLN A 87 4.83 11.47 9.95
CA GLN A 87 5.90 10.60 10.45
C GLN A 87 5.94 9.23 9.79
N PHE A 88 4.79 8.66 9.45
CA PHE A 88 4.70 7.26 9.02
C PHE A 88 4.37 7.10 7.54
N SER A 89 3.81 8.10 6.84
CA SER A 89 3.40 8.01 5.44
C SER A 89 4.56 7.62 4.51
N GLY A 90 5.72 8.24 4.66
CA GLY A 90 6.92 7.90 3.86
C GLY A 90 7.36 6.45 4.08
N ARG A 91 7.42 5.99 5.34
CA ARG A 91 7.79 4.60 5.66
C ARG A 91 6.76 3.59 5.16
N VAL A 92 5.48 3.92 5.26
CA VAL A 92 4.39 3.08 4.75
C VAL A 92 4.42 3.03 3.22
N HIS A 93 4.67 4.15 2.55
CA HIS A 93 4.87 4.21 1.10
C HIS A 93 6.02 3.27 0.67
N ASP A 94 7.19 3.43 1.26
CA ASP A 94 8.35 2.58 0.98
C ASP A 94 8.05 1.09 1.22
N ALA A 95 7.36 0.79 2.31
CA ALA A 95 6.96 -0.57 2.63
C ALA A 95 5.99 -1.14 1.59
N ILE A 96 5.01 -0.37 1.10
CA ILE A 96 4.06 -0.78 0.05
C ILE A 96 4.81 -1.10 -1.24
N VAL A 97 5.78 -0.27 -1.64
CA VAL A 97 6.57 -0.46 -2.86
C VAL A 97 7.50 -1.68 -2.76
N ARG A 98 8.09 -1.91 -1.59
CA ARG A 98 9.03 -3.03 -1.37
C ARG A 98 8.35 -4.37 -1.09
N LEU A 99 7.16 -4.36 -0.55
CA LEU A 99 6.48 -5.58 -0.08
C LEU A 99 6.21 -6.60 -1.19
N PRO A 100 5.82 -6.24 -2.43
CA PRO A 100 5.69 -7.19 -3.54
C PRO A 100 7.00 -7.89 -3.91
N LEU A 101 8.15 -7.28 -3.57
CA LEU A 101 9.48 -7.85 -3.79
C LEU A 101 9.87 -8.88 -2.70
N LEU A 102 9.16 -8.90 -1.57
CA LEU A 102 9.42 -9.78 -0.42
C LEU A 102 8.39 -10.91 -0.29
N THR A 103 7.11 -10.62 -0.58
CA THR A 103 6.02 -11.58 -0.38
C THR A 103 4.85 -11.31 -1.33
N ARG A 104 4.03 -12.34 -1.57
CA ARG A 104 2.77 -12.16 -2.30
C ARG A 104 1.69 -11.64 -1.33
N MET A 105 1.10 -10.51 -1.65
CA MET A 105 -0.03 -9.97 -0.92
C MET A 105 -1.37 -10.29 -1.59
N PRO A 106 -2.38 -10.66 -0.83
CA PRO A 106 -3.75 -10.72 -1.33
C PRO A 106 -4.35 -9.32 -1.46
N GLY A 107 -5.20 -9.12 -2.46
CA GLY A 107 -5.94 -7.87 -2.64
C GLY A 107 -5.23 -6.88 -3.56
N ASP A 108 -5.51 -5.59 -3.36
CA ASP A 108 -4.98 -4.47 -4.16
C ASP A 108 -3.64 -3.90 -3.67
N GLY A 109 -3.10 -4.45 -2.59
CA GLY A 109 -1.85 -3.98 -1.98
C GLY A 109 -1.95 -2.67 -1.19
N LEU A 110 -3.09 -1.96 -1.26
CA LEU A 110 -3.27 -0.63 -0.65
C LEU A 110 -3.79 -0.67 0.81
N GLN A 111 -3.92 -1.87 1.39
CA GLN A 111 -4.41 -2.00 2.76
C GLN A 111 -3.56 -1.24 3.80
N PRO A 112 -2.22 -1.19 3.72
CA PRO A 112 -1.42 -0.42 4.67
C PRO A 112 -1.71 1.10 4.65
N LEU A 113 -2.00 1.66 3.47
CA LEU A 113 -2.40 3.06 3.35
C LEU A 113 -3.75 3.31 4.01
N ARG A 114 -4.73 2.41 3.79
CA ARG A 114 -6.04 2.48 4.47
C ARG A 114 -5.91 2.32 5.99
N ASP A 115 -4.97 1.51 6.45
CA ASP A 115 -4.69 1.35 7.88
C ASP A 115 -4.10 2.62 8.48
N LEU A 116 -3.20 3.30 7.77
CA LEU A 116 -2.67 4.62 8.14
C LEU A 116 -3.81 5.64 8.26
N ASP A 117 -4.70 5.72 7.25
CA ASP A 117 -5.85 6.60 7.24
C ASP A 117 -6.83 6.32 8.40
N ASN A 118 -7.08 5.05 8.71
CA ASN A 118 -7.95 4.66 9.83
C ASN A 118 -7.35 5.10 11.18
N ILE A 119 -6.03 4.97 11.36
CA ILE A 119 -5.35 5.41 12.59
C ILE A 119 -5.39 6.94 12.68
N ARG A 120 -5.02 7.64 11.60
CA ARG A 120 -5.09 9.10 11.52
C ARG A 120 -6.49 9.62 11.83
N GLY A 121 -7.50 9.05 11.18
CA GLY A 121 -8.90 9.42 11.37
C GLY A 121 -9.41 9.17 12.80
N PHE A 122 -8.97 8.11 13.46
CA PHE A 122 -9.29 7.85 14.86
C PHE A 122 -8.58 8.84 15.79
N LEU A 123 -7.27 9.07 15.62
CA LEU A 123 -6.48 9.99 16.45
C LEU A 123 -6.92 11.44 16.30
N GLY A 124 -7.23 11.87 15.07
CA GLY A 124 -7.68 13.23 14.75
C GLY A 124 -9.18 13.46 14.98
N GLY A 125 -9.94 12.41 15.29
CA GLY A 125 -11.39 12.47 15.49
C GLY A 125 -11.80 12.53 16.96
N ASN A 126 -13.11 12.29 17.18
CA ASN A 126 -13.69 12.29 18.52
C ASN A 126 -13.41 11.00 19.32
N GLY A 127 -12.78 9.98 18.71
CA GLY A 127 -12.48 8.72 19.38
C GLY A 127 -11.68 8.87 20.68
N PRO A 128 -10.53 9.56 20.66
CA PRO A 128 -9.71 9.76 21.86
C PRO A 128 -10.44 10.53 22.97
N THR A 129 -11.35 11.45 22.64
CA THR A 129 -12.08 12.24 23.66
C THR A 129 -12.90 11.34 24.57
N ALA A 130 -13.47 10.24 24.07
CA ALA A 130 -14.19 9.27 24.89
C ALA A 130 -13.30 8.72 26.03
N PHE A 131 -12.04 8.42 25.75
CA PHE A 131 -11.11 7.91 26.76
C PHE A 131 -10.68 8.98 27.77
N PHE A 132 -10.51 10.23 27.34
CA PHE A 132 -10.15 11.35 28.22
C PHE A 132 -11.32 11.80 29.10
N ASP A 133 -12.56 11.67 28.62
CA ASP A 133 -13.75 12.10 29.33
C ASP A 133 -14.31 10.98 30.24
N LEU A 134 -13.96 9.71 30.02
CA LEU A 134 -14.46 8.57 30.80
C LEU A 134 -14.18 8.64 32.32
N PRO A 135 -12.98 9.10 32.79
CA PRO A 135 -12.74 9.26 34.24
C PRO A 135 -13.67 10.26 34.91
N TRP A 136 -14.14 11.27 34.18
CA TRP A 136 -15.04 12.31 34.73
C TRP A 136 -16.46 11.79 35.03
N MET A 137 -16.83 10.63 34.46
CA MET A 137 -18.06 9.95 34.83
C MET A 137 -18.14 9.69 36.33
N LEU A 138 -17.01 9.35 36.98
CA LEU A 138 -16.95 9.13 38.42
C LEU A 138 -17.26 10.40 39.22
N LEU A 139 -16.78 11.57 38.75
CA LEU A 139 -17.09 12.87 39.34
C LEU A 139 -18.59 13.16 39.30
N TYR A 140 -19.22 12.97 38.14
CA TYR A 140 -20.66 13.20 37.98
C TYR A 140 -21.49 12.26 38.83
N LEU A 141 -21.08 10.99 38.92
CA LEU A 141 -21.73 10.02 39.84
C LEU A 141 -21.55 10.44 41.30
N ALA A 142 -20.37 10.87 41.72
CA ALA A 142 -20.12 11.37 43.06
C ALA A 142 -21.04 12.56 43.41
N ILE A 143 -21.22 13.50 42.46
CA ILE A 143 -22.14 14.64 42.67
C ILE A 143 -23.60 14.16 42.78
N CYS A 144 -24.02 13.13 42.02
CA CYS A 144 -25.34 12.54 42.17
C CYS A 144 -25.55 11.95 43.58
N PHE A 145 -24.52 11.31 44.17
CA PHE A 145 -24.56 10.82 45.57
C PHE A 145 -24.57 11.97 46.58
N LEU A 146 -23.90 13.09 46.31
CA LEU A 146 -23.94 14.29 47.15
C LEU A 146 -25.35 14.94 47.17
N PHE A 147 -26.08 14.86 46.04
CA PHE A 147 -27.45 15.35 46.00
C PHE A 147 -28.37 14.48 46.85
N HIS A 148 -28.37 13.17 46.67
CA HIS A 148 -29.12 12.21 47.50
C HIS A 148 -28.64 10.76 47.20
N PHE A 149 -28.60 9.93 48.27
CA PHE A 149 -28.15 8.53 48.16
C PHE A 149 -28.91 7.72 47.10
N TRP A 150 -30.23 7.80 47.03
CA TRP A 150 -31.06 7.06 46.07
C TRP A 150 -30.89 7.54 44.63
N ILE A 151 -30.64 8.83 44.43
CA ILE A 151 -30.31 9.39 43.11
C ILE A 151 -28.97 8.84 42.64
N GLY A 152 -27.95 8.86 43.50
CA GLY A 152 -26.64 8.30 43.21
C GLY A 152 -26.68 6.80 42.92
N MET A 153 -27.48 6.03 43.69
CA MET A 153 -27.63 4.59 43.48
C MET A 153 -28.29 4.28 42.12
N THR A 154 -29.35 5.01 41.75
CA THR A 154 -30.03 4.86 40.46
C THR A 154 -29.07 5.19 39.32
N ALA A 155 -28.28 6.26 39.47
CA ALA A 155 -27.25 6.65 38.47
C ALA A 155 -26.15 5.59 38.33
N LEU A 156 -25.69 5.00 39.44
CA LEU A 156 -24.66 3.96 39.45
C LEU A 156 -25.15 2.67 38.77
N ILE A 157 -26.37 2.20 39.10
CA ILE A 157 -26.97 1.02 38.46
C ILE A 157 -27.07 1.26 36.95
N GLY A 158 -27.49 2.46 36.54
CA GLY A 158 -27.57 2.84 35.13
C GLY A 158 -26.20 2.85 34.42
N ALA A 159 -25.19 3.41 35.08
CA ALA A 159 -23.84 3.44 34.57
C ALA A 159 -23.26 2.02 34.40
N ILE A 160 -23.44 1.14 35.37
CA ILE A 160 -23.03 -0.27 35.30
C ILE A 160 -23.75 -0.98 34.15
N GLY A 161 -25.07 -0.79 34.02
CA GLY A 161 -25.87 -1.42 32.97
C GLY A 161 -25.43 -0.99 31.57
N LEU A 162 -25.21 0.31 31.34
CA LEU A 162 -24.72 0.81 30.04
C LEU A 162 -23.28 0.41 29.74
N THR A 163 -22.40 0.40 30.73
CA THR A 163 -21.03 -0.07 30.57
C THR A 163 -21.00 -1.56 30.22
N SER A 164 -21.80 -2.38 30.90
CA SER A 164 -21.92 -3.81 30.60
C SER A 164 -22.46 -4.04 29.19
N LEU A 165 -23.46 -3.28 28.77
CA LEU A 165 -23.99 -3.33 27.41
C LEU A 165 -22.93 -2.93 26.37
N THR A 166 -22.10 -1.93 26.65
CA THR A 166 -21.00 -1.50 25.79
C THR A 166 -19.92 -2.58 25.64
N LEU A 167 -19.56 -3.25 26.74
CA LEU A 167 -18.63 -4.38 26.72
C LEU A 167 -19.18 -5.57 25.92
N LEU A 168 -20.48 -5.86 26.06
CA LEU A 168 -21.17 -6.88 25.28
C LEU A 168 -21.16 -6.52 23.76
N ALA A 169 -21.50 -5.27 23.45
CA ALA A 169 -21.46 -4.77 22.07
C ALA A 169 -20.07 -4.93 21.44
N ASN A 170 -19.02 -4.65 22.21
CA ASN A 170 -17.65 -4.86 21.79
C ASN A 170 -17.37 -6.31 21.40
N THR A 171 -17.65 -7.25 22.30
CA THR A 171 -17.34 -8.67 22.06
C THR A 171 -18.10 -9.23 20.86
N LEU A 172 -19.39 -8.87 20.73
CA LEU A 172 -20.23 -9.33 19.63
C LEU A 172 -19.88 -8.69 18.27
N SER A 173 -19.34 -7.46 18.27
CA SER A 173 -19.01 -6.74 17.03
C SER A 173 -17.65 -7.12 16.44
N GLN A 174 -16.71 -7.67 17.21
CA GLN A 174 -15.34 -7.93 16.76
C GLN A 174 -15.26 -8.85 15.53
N GLN A 175 -15.92 -10.02 15.60
CA GLN A 175 -15.86 -11.01 14.53
C GLN A 175 -16.57 -10.53 13.25
N PRO A 176 -17.81 -10.01 13.28
CA PRO A 176 -18.46 -9.45 12.10
C PRO A 176 -17.67 -8.35 11.40
N ILE A 177 -16.98 -7.49 12.17
CA ILE A 177 -16.13 -6.43 11.58
C ILE A 177 -14.91 -7.03 10.89
N ARG A 178 -14.25 -8.03 11.48
CA ARG A 178 -13.12 -8.73 10.83
C ARG A 178 -13.54 -9.40 9.54
N ASP A 179 -14.66 -10.10 9.54
CA ASP A 179 -15.21 -10.78 8.36
C ASP A 179 -15.56 -9.77 7.27
N THR A 180 -16.11 -8.61 7.62
CA THR A 180 -16.41 -7.52 6.70
C THR A 180 -15.14 -7.01 6.01
N ILE A 181 -14.05 -6.80 6.74
CA ILE A 181 -12.76 -6.35 6.19
C ILE A 181 -12.21 -7.41 5.24
N ALA A 182 -12.18 -8.69 5.64
CA ALA A 182 -11.66 -9.77 4.82
C ALA A 182 -12.43 -9.94 3.50
N HIS A 183 -13.76 -9.91 3.56
CA HIS A 183 -14.61 -10.01 2.36
C HIS A 183 -14.53 -8.76 1.48
N ASN A 184 -14.35 -7.58 2.06
CA ASN A 184 -14.11 -6.35 1.30
C ASN A 184 -12.80 -6.42 0.49
N MET A 185 -11.72 -6.91 1.09
CA MET A 185 -10.44 -7.11 0.41
C MET A 185 -10.57 -8.09 -0.76
N ALA A 186 -11.23 -9.23 -0.54
CA ALA A 186 -11.44 -10.24 -1.59
C ALA A 186 -12.29 -9.67 -2.74
N ARG A 187 -13.37 -8.94 -2.44
CA ARG A 187 -14.23 -8.29 -3.44
C ARG A 187 -13.46 -7.25 -4.27
N ASN A 188 -12.70 -6.38 -3.62
CA ASN A 188 -11.93 -5.33 -4.28
C ASN A 188 -10.80 -5.92 -5.14
N GLY A 189 -10.15 -7.00 -4.68
CA GLY A 189 -9.14 -7.71 -5.48
C GLY A 189 -9.69 -8.29 -6.78
N LEU A 190 -10.90 -8.86 -6.76
CA LEU A 190 -11.57 -9.33 -7.98
C LEU A 190 -11.88 -8.19 -8.96
N LEU A 191 -12.33 -7.04 -8.45
CA LEU A 191 -12.63 -5.88 -9.28
C LEU A 191 -11.35 -5.31 -9.92
N GLN A 192 -10.29 -5.21 -9.12
CA GLN A 192 -8.97 -4.75 -9.60
C GLN A 192 -8.43 -5.67 -10.69
N ALA A 193 -8.49 -6.99 -10.50
CA ALA A 193 -8.07 -7.96 -11.51
C ALA A 193 -8.88 -7.83 -12.80
N ALA A 194 -10.20 -7.60 -12.70
CA ALA A 194 -11.06 -7.38 -13.86
C ALA A 194 -10.69 -6.07 -14.58
N ARG A 195 -10.41 -4.99 -13.85
CA ARG A 195 -10.00 -3.69 -14.40
C ARG A 195 -8.67 -3.78 -15.15
N CYS A 196 -7.66 -4.42 -14.56
CA CYS A 196 -6.35 -4.58 -15.17
C CYS A 196 -6.39 -5.45 -16.45
N ASN A 197 -7.40 -6.33 -16.59
CA ASN A 197 -7.55 -7.21 -17.75
C ASN A 197 -8.82 -6.88 -18.55
N ALA A 198 -9.25 -5.61 -18.57
CA ALA A 198 -10.53 -5.20 -19.18
C ALA A 198 -10.63 -5.58 -20.66
N GLU A 199 -9.55 -5.44 -21.43
CA GLU A 199 -9.48 -5.83 -22.85
C GLU A 199 -9.76 -7.33 -23.03
N VAL A 200 -9.11 -8.18 -22.24
CA VAL A 200 -9.31 -9.65 -22.29
C VAL A 200 -10.72 -10.02 -21.86
N VAL A 201 -11.25 -9.35 -20.81
CA VAL A 201 -12.61 -9.55 -20.33
C VAL A 201 -13.61 -9.26 -21.45
N GLN A 202 -13.41 -8.18 -22.19
CA GLN A 202 -14.28 -7.77 -23.31
C GLN A 202 -14.11 -8.68 -24.52
N ALA A 203 -12.85 -8.89 -24.95
CA ALA A 203 -12.55 -9.66 -26.16
C ALA A 203 -13.02 -11.13 -26.07
N LEU A 204 -12.92 -11.74 -24.90
CA LEU A 204 -13.32 -13.14 -24.66
C LEU A 204 -14.76 -13.28 -24.14
N GLY A 205 -15.52 -12.18 -24.02
CA GLY A 205 -16.90 -12.20 -23.50
C GLY A 205 -17.00 -12.70 -22.05
N LEU A 206 -15.95 -12.51 -21.23
CA LEU A 206 -15.89 -13.00 -19.86
C LEU A 206 -16.72 -12.16 -18.87
N GLY A 207 -17.25 -11.03 -19.28
CA GLY A 207 -17.93 -10.04 -18.42
C GLY A 207 -18.97 -10.68 -17.50
N ARG A 208 -19.89 -11.49 -18.04
CA ARG A 208 -20.93 -12.16 -17.26
C ARG A 208 -20.38 -13.15 -16.23
N ARG A 209 -19.32 -13.91 -16.58
CA ARG A 209 -18.70 -14.90 -15.69
C ARG A 209 -17.93 -14.24 -14.55
N ILE A 210 -17.21 -13.16 -14.85
CA ILE A 210 -16.45 -12.39 -13.84
C ILE A 210 -17.42 -11.64 -12.94
N ALA A 211 -18.49 -11.02 -13.50
CA ALA A 211 -19.56 -10.39 -12.75
C ALA A 211 -20.22 -11.38 -11.76
N ALA A 212 -20.51 -12.60 -12.19
CA ALA A 212 -21.08 -13.64 -11.31
C ALA A 212 -20.14 -13.96 -10.10
N ARG A 213 -18.84 -14.07 -10.34
CA ARG A 213 -17.85 -14.26 -9.26
C ARG A 213 -17.80 -13.05 -8.32
N TRP A 214 -17.82 -11.84 -8.89
CA TRP A 214 -17.83 -10.63 -8.10
C TRP A 214 -19.13 -10.50 -7.28
N HIS A 215 -20.29 -10.81 -7.87
CA HIS A 215 -21.57 -10.83 -7.17
C HIS A 215 -21.56 -11.80 -5.98
N THR A 216 -20.93 -12.98 -6.12
CA THR A 216 -20.79 -13.94 -5.04
C THR A 216 -19.91 -13.39 -3.90
N ALA A 217 -18.79 -12.75 -4.23
CA ALA A 217 -17.93 -12.10 -3.24
C ALA A 217 -18.62 -10.91 -2.58
N ASN A 218 -19.34 -10.11 -3.36
CA ASN A 218 -20.12 -8.98 -2.88
C ASN A 218 -21.27 -9.41 -1.96
N ALA A 219 -21.96 -10.52 -2.25
CA ALA A 219 -22.99 -11.08 -1.38
C ALA A 219 -22.41 -11.48 0.00
N LYS A 220 -21.22 -12.09 0.04
CA LYS A 220 -20.52 -12.41 1.30
C LYS A 220 -20.16 -11.15 2.08
N TYR A 221 -19.63 -10.14 1.38
CA TYR A 221 -19.33 -8.83 2.00
C TYR A 221 -20.60 -8.19 2.58
N LEU A 222 -21.70 -8.14 1.81
CA LEU A 222 -22.96 -7.54 2.24
C LEU A 222 -23.56 -8.31 3.44
N ALA A 223 -23.48 -9.65 3.44
CA ALA A 223 -23.94 -10.47 4.56
C ALA A 223 -23.15 -10.17 5.85
N ALA A 224 -21.81 -10.12 5.76
CA ALA A 224 -20.94 -9.76 6.88
C ALA A 224 -21.17 -8.32 7.35
N SER A 225 -21.29 -7.37 6.41
CA SER A 225 -21.56 -5.96 6.70
C SER A 225 -22.92 -5.75 7.37
N ARG A 226 -23.95 -6.47 6.91
CA ARG A 226 -25.28 -6.46 7.49
C ARG A 226 -25.24 -6.99 8.92
N LYS A 227 -24.60 -8.16 9.14
CA LYS A 227 -24.43 -8.72 10.49
C LYS A 227 -23.71 -7.77 11.44
N ALA A 228 -22.64 -7.10 10.95
CA ALA A 228 -21.94 -6.09 11.73
C ALA A 228 -22.83 -4.87 12.04
N GLY A 229 -23.63 -4.43 11.06
CA GLY A 229 -24.59 -3.33 11.19
C GLY A 229 -25.73 -3.66 12.16
N ASP A 230 -26.30 -4.86 12.08
CA ASP A 230 -27.39 -5.31 12.96
C ASP A 230 -26.95 -5.37 14.42
N VAL A 231 -25.75 -5.90 14.68
CA VAL A 231 -25.18 -5.93 16.05
C VAL A 231 -24.93 -4.52 16.55
N ALA A 232 -24.25 -3.67 15.78
CA ALA A 232 -23.93 -2.31 16.20
C ALA A 232 -25.18 -1.44 16.34
N GLY A 233 -26.10 -1.51 15.36
CA GLY A 233 -27.35 -0.75 15.34
C GLY A 233 -28.32 -1.19 16.42
N GLY A 234 -28.51 -2.49 16.59
CA GLY A 234 -29.42 -3.05 17.63
C GLY A 234 -28.95 -2.69 19.04
N LEU A 235 -27.66 -2.93 19.33
CA LEU A 235 -27.11 -2.59 20.65
C LEU A 235 -27.04 -1.07 20.87
N GLY A 236 -26.79 -0.29 19.83
CA GLY A 236 -26.85 1.17 19.90
C GLY A 236 -28.28 1.68 20.22
N ALA A 237 -29.32 1.11 19.59
CA ALA A 237 -30.70 1.45 19.85
C ALA A 237 -31.11 1.08 21.31
N ILE A 238 -30.71 -0.11 21.77
CA ILE A 238 -30.95 -0.54 23.17
C ILE A 238 -30.26 0.41 24.14
N SER A 239 -29.00 0.79 23.89
CA SER A 239 -28.26 1.74 24.72
C SER A 239 -28.97 3.09 24.83
N LYS A 240 -29.41 3.63 23.68
CA LYS A 240 -30.16 4.89 23.63
C LYS A 240 -31.47 4.83 24.41
N SER A 241 -32.25 3.75 24.24
CA SER A 241 -33.50 3.55 24.95
C SER A 241 -33.30 3.38 26.45
N LEU A 242 -32.28 2.61 26.85
CA LEU A 242 -31.93 2.42 28.26
C LEU A 242 -31.53 3.75 28.91
N ARG A 243 -30.76 4.61 28.20
CA ARG A 243 -30.40 5.93 28.70
C ARG A 243 -31.63 6.82 28.95
N VAL A 244 -32.59 6.84 28.01
CA VAL A 244 -33.83 7.61 28.18
C VAL A 244 -34.63 7.06 29.35
N LEU A 245 -34.74 5.74 29.51
CA LEU A 245 -35.38 5.10 30.65
C LEU A 245 -34.71 5.48 31.98
N LEU A 246 -33.39 5.45 32.04
CA LEU A 246 -32.61 5.84 33.21
C LEU A 246 -32.81 7.31 33.59
N GLN A 247 -32.86 8.20 32.59
CA GLN A 247 -33.14 9.62 32.80
C GLN A 247 -34.54 9.81 33.36
N SER A 248 -35.54 9.08 32.88
CA SER A 248 -36.89 9.08 33.39
C SER A 248 -36.97 8.48 34.83
N ALA A 249 -36.20 7.41 35.07
CA ALA A 249 -36.14 6.78 36.41
C ALA A 249 -35.56 7.74 37.47
N ILE A 250 -34.49 8.49 37.12
CA ILE A 250 -33.90 9.49 38.02
C ILE A 250 -34.92 10.62 38.30
N LEU A 251 -35.66 11.08 37.29
CA LEU A 251 -36.72 12.06 37.48
C LEU A 251 -37.83 11.52 38.41
N ALA A 252 -38.24 10.25 38.24
CA ALA A 252 -39.26 9.61 39.08
C ALA A 252 -38.76 9.46 40.52
N VAL A 253 -37.53 8.99 40.73
CA VAL A 253 -36.91 8.92 42.07
C VAL A 253 -36.79 10.32 42.70
N GLY A 254 -36.32 11.30 41.92
CA GLY A 254 -36.23 12.70 42.35
C GLY A 254 -37.59 13.28 42.73
N ALA A 255 -38.65 13.05 41.93
CA ALA A 255 -40.00 13.47 42.24
C ALA A 255 -40.53 12.82 43.54
N TYR A 256 -40.26 11.52 43.72
CA TYR A 256 -40.62 10.84 44.97
C TYR A 256 -39.94 11.48 46.20
N LEU A 257 -38.65 11.82 46.09
CA LEU A 257 -37.92 12.48 47.17
C LEU A 257 -38.41 13.92 47.43
N VAL A 258 -38.83 14.64 46.39
CA VAL A 258 -39.45 15.98 46.53
C VAL A 258 -40.78 15.89 47.26
N ILE A 259 -41.63 14.91 46.95
CA ILE A 259 -42.89 14.65 47.66
C ILE A 259 -42.63 14.34 49.14
N ARG A 260 -41.53 13.63 49.43
CA ARG A 260 -41.09 13.33 50.81
C ARG A 260 -40.40 14.51 51.52
N GLN A 261 -40.18 15.62 50.79
CA GLN A 261 -39.43 16.79 51.31
C GLN A 261 -37.95 16.49 51.65
N GLU A 262 -37.39 15.41 51.07
CA GLU A 262 -35.98 15.02 51.23
C GLU A 262 -35.07 15.63 50.15
N ALA A 263 -35.64 16.21 49.07
CA ALA A 263 -34.93 16.89 48.00
C ALA A 263 -35.74 18.08 47.48
N THR A 264 -35.07 18.99 46.74
CA THR A 264 -35.72 20.13 46.09
C THR A 264 -36.06 19.83 44.62
N ALA A 265 -36.96 20.62 44.01
CA ALA A 265 -37.28 20.51 42.59
C ALA A 265 -36.04 20.79 41.71
N GLY A 266 -35.16 21.69 42.16
CA GLY A 266 -33.89 21.96 41.46
C GLY A 266 -32.96 20.76 41.46
N VAL A 267 -32.83 20.04 42.59
CA VAL A 267 -32.03 18.80 42.68
C VAL A 267 -32.59 17.70 41.77
N MET A 268 -33.92 17.54 41.68
CA MET A 268 -34.54 16.57 40.76
C MET A 268 -34.15 16.81 39.31
N ILE A 269 -34.22 18.05 38.85
CA ILE A 269 -33.89 18.41 37.44
C ILE A 269 -32.39 18.37 37.21
N ALA A 270 -31.59 18.92 38.13
CA ALA A 270 -30.15 18.93 38.05
C ALA A 270 -29.56 17.51 37.96
N SER A 271 -30.09 16.56 38.77
CA SER A 271 -29.63 15.17 38.74
C SER A 271 -29.96 14.46 37.43
N SER A 272 -31.10 14.74 36.80
CA SER A 272 -31.45 14.20 35.48
C SER A 272 -30.50 14.67 34.38
N ILE A 273 -30.13 15.98 34.39
CA ILE A 273 -29.13 16.54 33.45
C ILE A 273 -27.75 15.95 33.74
N MET A 274 -27.39 15.84 35.04
CA MET A 274 -26.12 15.27 35.47
C MET A 274 -25.94 13.83 34.98
N MET A 275 -27.00 13.00 35.08
CA MET A 275 -26.98 11.64 34.53
C MET A 275 -26.70 11.61 33.03
N GLY A 276 -27.32 12.51 32.25
CA GLY A 276 -27.04 12.64 30.83
C GLY A 276 -25.57 12.95 30.55
N ARG A 277 -24.96 13.80 31.38
CA ARG A 277 -23.53 14.14 31.27
C ARG A 277 -22.62 12.99 31.70
N ALA A 278 -22.96 12.27 32.76
CA ALA A 278 -22.22 11.12 33.25
C ALA A 278 -22.13 9.99 32.18
N LEU A 279 -23.19 9.82 31.38
CA LEU A 279 -23.26 8.75 30.38
C LEU A 279 -22.75 9.16 29.00
N ALA A 280 -22.54 10.46 28.72
CA ALA A 280 -22.08 10.95 27.43
C ALA A 280 -20.75 10.31 26.95
N PRO A 281 -19.72 10.10 27.81
CA PRO A 281 -18.48 9.42 27.37
C PRO A 281 -18.71 7.96 26.94
N VAL A 282 -19.69 7.27 27.55
CA VAL A 282 -20.06 5.89 27.21
C VAL A 282 -20.69 5.85 25.81
N ASP A 283 -21.62 6.76 25.52
CA ASP A 283 -22.23 6.88 24.18
C ASP A 283 -21.17 7.20 23.10
N LEU A 284 -20.24 8.10 23.43
CA LEU A 284 -19.14 8.44 22.53
C LEU A 284 -18.20 7.23 22.29
N ALA A 285 -17.93 6.45 23.34
CA ALA A 285 -17.15 5.21 23.21
C ALA A 285 -17.87 4.19 22.31
N ILE A 286 -19.20 4.02 22.46
CA ILE A 286 -19.99 3.13 21.60
C ILE A 286 -19.93 3.57 20.13
N SER A 287 -20.17 4.85 19.86
CA SER A 287 -20.17 5.39 18.49
C SER A 287 -18.78 5.35 17.83
N SER A 288 -17.71 5.53 18.61
CA SER A 288 -16.32 5.51 18.16
C SER A 288 -15.70 4.11 18.17
N TRP A 289 -16.46 3.07 18.56
CA TRP A 289 -15.93 1.72 18.76
C TRP A 289 -15.41 1.08 17.47
N LYS A 290 -16.18 1.19 16.37
CA LYS A 290 -15.76 0.68 15.06
C LYS A 290 -14.48 1.36 14.55
N PRO A 291 -14.38 2.70 14.52
CA PRO A 291 -13.12 3.39 14.22
C PRO A 291 -11.95 2.95 15.11
N PHE A 292 -12.19 2.78 16.42
CA PHE A 292 -11.16 2.29 17.34
C PHE A 292 -10.64 0.89 16.98
N LEU A 293 -11.55 -0.05 16.70
CA LEU A 293 -11.15 -1.41 16.28
C LEU A 293 -10.38 -1.39 14.97
N MET A 294 -10.82 -0.59 13.98
CA MET A 294 -10.12 -0.46 12.71
C MET A 294 -8.72 0.13 12.90
N ALA A 295 -8.59 1.18 13.69
CA ALA A 295 -7.31 1.79 14.03
C ALA A 295 -6.37 0.82 14.78
N ARG A 296 -6.89 0.10 15.79
CA ARG A 296 -6.13 -0.90 16.55
C ARG A 296 -5.64 -2.05 15.67
N GLN A 297 -6.50 -2.57 14.79
CA GLN A 297 -6.11 -3.64 13.86
C GLN A 297 -5.15 -3.13 12.78
N GLY A 298 -5.37 -1.90 12.30
CA GLY A 298 -4.46 -1.22 11.37
C GLY A 298 -3.08 -1.05 12.00
N TRP A 299 -3.01 -0.61 13.26
CA TRP A 299 -1.77 -0.48 14.01
C TRP A 299 -0.98 -1.79 14.07
N ALA A 300 -1.63 -2.88 14.46
CA ALA A 300 -0.99 -4.19 14.53
C ALA A 300 -0.49 -4.69 13.17
N ARG A 301 -1.23 -4.42 12.08
CA ARG A 301 -0.80 -4.78 10.71
C ARG A 301 0.36 -3.91 10.23
N LEU A 302 0.33 -2.60 10.51
CA LEU A 302 1.43 -1.69 10.18
C LEU A 302 2.70 -2.03 10.96
N GLU A 303 2.59 -2.39 12.24
CA GLU A 303 3.73 -2.82 13.05
C GLU A 303 4.36 -4.11 12.49
N ASP A 304 3.55 -5.10 12.10
CA ASP A 304 4.03 -6.32 11.43
C ASP A 304 4.69 -6.02 10.08
N LEU A 305 4.08 -5.14 9.27
CA LEU A 305 4.60 -4.73 7.98
C LEU A 305 5.95 -4.02 8.11
N LEU A 306 6.01 -2.98 8.93
CA LEU A 306 7.23 -2.18 9.13
C LEU A 306 8.33 -2.98 9.82
N GLY A 307 7.98 -4.01 10.60
CA GLY A 307 8.93 -4.98 11.13
C GLY A 307 9.53 -5.91 10.07
N LYS A 308 8.78 -6.20 9.01
CA LYS A 308 9.25 -7.01 7.85
C LYS A 308 10.07 -6.20 6.86
N VAL A 309 9.82 -4.89 6.78
CA VAL A 309 10.53 -3.95 5.91
C VAL A 309 11.29 -2.95 6.80
N PRO A 310 12.46 -3.33 7.31
CA PRO A 310 13.23 -2.44 8.18
C PRO A 310 13.66 -1.18 7.43
N GLU A 311 13.78 -0.10 8.17
CA GLU A 311 14.34 1.15 7.68
C GLU A 311 15.76 0.93 7.18
N THR A 312 16.06 1.42 5.99
CA THR A 312 17.41 1.31 5.44
C THR A 312 18.32 2.25 6.25
N ALA A 313 19.27 1.68 6.96
CA ALA A 313 20.27 2.49 7.64
C ALA A 313 21.03 3.33 6.60
N PRO A 314 21.43 4.56 6.94
CA PRO A 314 22.26 5.36 6.05
C PRO A 314 23.56 4.59 5.76
N VAL A 315 23.79 4.34 4.48
CA VAL A 315 24.98 3.60 4.01
C VAL A 315 26.03 4.62 3.55
N MET A 316 27.31 4.31 3.80
CA MET A 316 28.40 5.16 3.34
C MET A 316 28.38 5.27 1.81
N PRO A 317 28.53 6.47 1.21
CA PRO A 317 28.61 6.62 -0.22
C PRO A 317 29.75 5.78 -0.79
N MET A 318 29.42 4.93 -1.77
CA MET A 318 30.41 4.13 -2.50
C MET A 318 30.91 4.90 -3.73
N PRO A 319 32.20 4.72 -4.12
CA PRO A 319 32.68 5.27 -5.38
C PRO A 319 31.97 4.65 -6.56
N ALA A 320 31.96 5.34 -7.71
CA ALA A 320 31.38 4.82 -8.96
C ALA A 320 32.04 3.48 -9.33
N PRO A 321 31.27 2.48 -9.77
CA PRO A 321 31.80 1.18 -10.15
C PRO A 321 32.55 1.23 -11.49
N GLU A 322 33.69 0.50 -11.57
CA GLU A 322 34.57 0.56 -12.74
C GLU A 322 35.10 -0.81 -13.21
N ARG A 323 34.99 -1.88 -12.40
CA ARG A 323 35.79 -3.10 -12.63
C ARG A 323 34.99 -4.31 -13.08
N GLU A 324 34.11 -4.83 -12.23
CA GLU A 324 33.47 -6.13 -12.51
C GLU A 324 32.09 -6.28 -11.85
N LEU A 325 31.31 -7.19 -12.42
CA LEU A 325 30.15 -7.81 -11.79
C LEU A 325 30.53 -9.23 -11.38
N ARG A 326 30.38 -9.59 -10.09
CA ARG A 326 30.71 -10.91 -9.57
C ARG A 326 29.54 -11.52 -8.81
N LEU A 327 29.26 -12.78 -9.09
CA LEU A 327 28.29 -13.60 -8.36
C LEU A 327 29.04 -14.70 -7.63
N GLU A 328 28.75 -14.89 -6.34
CA GLU A 328 29.42 -15.83 -5.44
C GLU A 328 28.39 -16.80 -4.84
N GLY A 329 28.18 -17.95 -5.47
CA GLY A 329 27.28 -19.01 -4.98
C GLY A 329 25.82 -18.58 -4.81
N VAL A 330 25.31 -17.74 -5.70
CA VAL A 330 24.02 -17.08 -5.60
C VAL A 330 22.88 -18.08 -5.70
N THR A 331 22.00 -18.06 -4.68
CA THR A 331 20.76 -18.86 -4.63
C THR A 331 19.58 -17.92 -4.42
N ILE A 332 18.54 -18.03 -5.25
CA ILE A 332 17.41 -17.10 -5.28
C ILE A 332 16.10 -17.87 -5.13
N VAL A 333 15.27 -17.45 -4.17
CA VAL A 333 13.88 -17.89 -4.00
C VAL A 333 12.97 -16.72 -4.38
N PRO A 334 12.07 -16.88 -5.36
CA PRO A 334 11.13 -15.82 -5.72
C PRO A 334 10.21 -15.44 -4.54
N PRO A 335 9.75 -14.18 -4.48
CA PRO A 335 8.82 -13.73 -3.45
C PRO A 335 7.57 -14.60 -3.34
N GLY A 336 7.27 -15.05 -2.12
CA GLY A 336 6.11 -15.90 -1.81
C GLY A 336 6.27 -17.38 -2.20
N GLU A 337 7.42 -17.81 -2.70
CA GLU A 337 7.75 -19.21 -2.97
C GLU A 337 8.62 -19.80 -1.84
N ARG A 338 8.67 -21.12 -1.79
CA ARG A 338 9.49 -21.85 -0.78
C ARG A 338 10.68 -22.56 -1.42
N LYS A 339 10.67 -22.71 -2.75
CA LYS A 339 11.72 -23.45 -3.48
C LYS A 339 12.60 -22.48 -4.24
N PRO A 340 13.92 -22.71 -4.25
CA PRO A 340 14.83 -21.90 -5.05
C PRO A 340 14.59 -22.13 -6.55
N THR A 341 14.50 -21.05 -7.31
CA THR A 341 14.46 -21.08 -8.78
C THR A 341 15.86 -21.03 -9.38
N VAL A 342 16.80 -20.44 -8.64
CA VAL A 342 18.22 -20.36 -9.03
C VAL A 342 19.07 -20.85 -7.87
N THR A 343 20.07 -21.70 -8.12
CA THR A 343 20.87 -22.33 -7.08
C THR A 343 22.36 -22.32 -7.43
N GLY A 344 23.16 -21.71 -6.54
CA GLY A 344 24.62 -21.84 -6.51
C GLY A 344 25.34 -21.24 -7.72
N LEU A 345 24.84 -20.16 -8.33
CA LEU A 345 25.50 -19.51 -9.48
C LEU A 345 26.75 -18.75 -9.04
N ALA A 346 27.86 -19.00 -9.76
CA ALA A 346 29.15 -18.33 -9.53
C ALA A 346 29.83 -18.00 -10.86
N PHE A 347 30.03 -16.72 -11.14
CA PHE A 347 30.78 -16.20 -12.29
C PHE A 347 31.20 -14.75 -12.08
N ALA A 348 32.09 -14.26 -12.91
CA ALA A 348 32.50 -12.86 -12.95
C ALA A 348 32.56 -12.35 -14.38
N VAL A 349 32.18 -11.08 -14.58
CA VAL A 349 32.20 -10.38 -15.86
C VAL A 349 32.94 -9.07 -15.66
N GLN A 350 33.99 -8.85 -16.46
CA GLN A 350 34.81 -7.64 -16.38
C GLN A 350 34.17 -6.46 -17.11
N ALA A 351 34.50 -5.25 -16.70
CA ALA A 351 34.15 -4.01 -17.40
C ALA A 351 34.52 -4.07 -18.88
N GLY A 352 33.67 -3.50 -19.73
CA GLY A 352 33.84 -3.53 -21.20
C GLY A 352 33.37 -4.82 -21.86
N SER A 353 32.74 -5.75 -21.10
CA SER A 353 32.27 -7.03 -21.63
C SER A 353 30.74 -7.13 -21.63
N ALA A 354 30.20 -7.95 -22.51
CA ALA A 354 28.79 -8.31 -22.55
C ALA A 354 28.58 -9.80 -22.24
N LEU A 355 27.62 -10.10 -21.39
CA LEU A 355 27.19 -11.45 -21.01
C LEU A 355 25.82 -11.76 -21.58
N GLY A 356 25.71 -12.82 -22.37
CA GLY A 356 24.44 -13.42 -22.77
C GLY A 356 23.98 -14.51 -21.80
N ILE A 357 22.76 -14.45 -21.32
CA ILE A 357 22.13 -15.49 -20.49
C ILE A 357 21.14 -16.26 -21.35
N ILE A 358 21.37 -17.53 -21.58
CA ILE A 358 20.54 -18.41 -22.41
C ILE A 358 20.08 -19.64 -21.63
N GLY A 359 18.98 -20.23 -22.07
CA GLY A 359 18.40 -21.45 -21.46
C GLY A 359 16.92 -21.60 -21.78
N ALA A 360 16.35 -22.75 -21.48
CA ALA A 360 14.93 -23.03 -21.68
C ALA A 360 14.03 -22.05 -20.91
N SER A 361 12.77 -21.93 -21.33
CA SER A 361 11.78 -21.17 -20.55
C SER A 361 11.66 -21.79 -19.15
N GLY A 362 11.52 -20.97 -18.11
CA GLY A 362 11.48 -21.43 -16.72
C GLY A 362 12.83 -21.81 -16.11
N SER A 363 13.97 -21.65 -16.82
CA SER A 363 15.30 -21.97 -16.27
C SER A 363 15.84 -20.95 -15.24
N GLY A 364 15.09 -19.88 -14.92
CA GLY A 364 15.47 -18.90 -13.91
C GLY A 364 16.20 -17.67 -14.43
N LYS A 365 16.23 -17.41 -15.74
CA LYS A 365 16.93 -16.25 -16.35
C LYS A 365 16.44 -14.92 -15.84
N SER A 366 15.13 -14.65 -15.88
CA SER A 366 14.56 -13.39 -15.38
C SER A 366 14.65 -13.26 -13.84
N THR A 367 14.67 -14.40 -13.13
CA THR A 367 14.98 -14.44 -11.70
C THR A 367 16.40 -13.95 -11.44
N LEU A 368 17.35 -14.42 -12.24
CA LEU A 368 18.75 -14.00 -12.15
C LEU A 368 18.92 -12.51 -12.50
N SER A 369 18.27 -12.01 -13.56
CA SER A 369 18.30 -10.59 -13.94
C SER A 369 17.84 -9.69 -12.80
N ARG A 370 16.71 -10.06 -12.12
CA ARG A 370 16.19 -9.31 -10.96
C ARG A 370 17.14 -9.32 -9.77
N ALA A 371 17.88 -10.40 -9.55
CA ALA A 371 18.88 -10.45 -8.49
C ALA A 371 20.14 -9.62 -8.84
N ILE A 372 20.57 -9.62 -10.10
CA ILE A 372 21.72 -8.82 -10.57
C ILE A 372 21.47 -7.32 -10.40
N VAL A 373 20.24 -6.85 -10.65
CA VAL A 373 19.88 -5.44 -10.43
C VAL A 373 19.49 -5.12 -8.98
N GLY A 374 19.54 -6.10 -8.08
CA GLY A 374 19.20 -5.93 -6.68
C GLY A 374 17.71 -5.81 -6.37
N ALA A 375 16.81 -6.07 -7.35
CA ALA A 375 15.38 -6.11 -7.11
C ALA A 375 14.99 -7.27 -6.19
N TRP A 376 15.65 -8.42 -6.31
CA TRP A 376 15.46 -9.57 -5.42
C TRP A 376 16.75 -9.89 -4.69
N THR A 377 16.67 -10.01 -3.36
CA THR A 377 17.83 -10.35 -2.53
C THR A 377 18.07 -11.87 -2.55
N PRO A 378 19.27 -12.36 -2.87
CA PRO A 378 19.62 -13.76 -2.76
C PRO A 378 19.45 -14.29 -1.33
N VAL A 379 18.94 -15.52 -1.17
CA VAL A 379 18.85 -16.18 0.14
C VAL A 379 20.20 -16.78 0.58
N ALA A 380 21.10 -17.03 -0.38
CA ALA A 380 22.48 -17.44 -0.12
C ALA A 380 23.39 -16.92 -1.23
N GLY A 381 24.67 -16.73 -0.89
CA GLY A 381 25.64 -16.12 -1.80
C GLY A 381 25.51 -14.60 -1.87
N LYS A 382 26.31 -13.96 -2.72
CA LYS A 382 26.35 -12.50 -2.89
C LYS A 382 26.48 -12.11 -4.35
N VAL A 383 25.78 -11.02 -4.72
CA VAL A 383 26.01 -10.29 -5.97
C VAL A 383 26.84 -9.06 -5.60
N ARG A 384 27.98 -8.89 -6.27
CA ARG A 384 28.92 -7.77 -6.04
C ARG A 384 29.09 -6.96 -7.30
N ILE A 385 29.16 -5.67 -7.13
CA ILE A 385 29.68 -4.74 -8.13
C ILE A 385 30.99 -4.21 -7.58
N ASP A 386 32.08 -4.48 -8.27
CA ASP A 386 33.45 -4.37 -7.79
C ASP A 386 33.65 -5.19 -6.50
N SER A 387 34.11 -4.58 -5.42
CA SER A 387 34.32 -5.26 -4.15
C SER A 387 33.09 -5.23 -3.23
N ALA A 388 32.09 -4.37 -3.50
CA ALA A 388 30.93 -4.17 -2.64
C ALA A 388 29.75 -5.05 -3.05
N SER A 389 29.11 -5.69 -2.08
CA SER A 389 27.84 -6.41 -2.33
C SER A 389 26.67 -5.43 -2.41
N LEU A 390 25.60 -5.80 -3.15
CA LEU A 390 24.46 -4.90 -3.43
C LEU A 390 23.74 -4.40 -2.18
N ASP A 391 23.80 -5.14 -1.08
CA ASP A 391 23.26 -4.76 0.23
C ASP A 391 24.06 -3.66 0.95
N GLN A 392 25.29 -3.41 0.52
CA GLN A 392 26.17 -2.36 1.03
C GLN A 392 26.03 -1.02 0.28
N TRP A 393 25.26 -1.00 -0.79
CA TRP A 393 25.00 0.19 -1.56
C TRP A 393 23.73 0.90 -1.09
N ASP A 394 23.76 2.23 -1.07
CA ASP A 394 22.53 3.00 -1.09
C ASP A 394 21.77 2.74 -2.40
N ARG A 395 20.45 2.51 -2.31
CA ARG A 395 19.67 2.10 -3.47
C ARG A 395 19.52 3.20 -4.54
N GLU A 396 19.43 4.45 -4.13
CA GLU A 396 19.34 5.57 -5.07
C GLU A 396 20.69 5.81 -5.75
N ALA A 397 21.79 5.76 -4.99
CA ALA A 397 23.14 5.84 -5.54
C ALA A 397 23.42 4.68 -6.50
N LEU A 398 23.10 3.45 -6.13
CA LEU A 398 23.23 2.27 -7.00
C LEU A 398 22.40 2.39 -8.28
N GLY A 399 21.17 2.91 -8.16
CA GLY A 399 20.26 3.12 -9.28
C GLY A 399 20.82 4.00 -10.39
N ARG A 400 21.71 4.94 -10.07
CA ARG A 400 22.41 5.77 -11.07
C ARG A 400 23.39 4.96 -11.93
N HIS A 401 23.94 3.88 -11.37
CA HIS A 401 24.93 3.03 -12.02
C HIS A 401 24.33 1.78 -12.68
N ILE A 402 23.01 1.56 -12.51
CA ILE A 402 22.30 0.41 -13.09
C ILE A 402 21.26 0.88 -14.09
N GLY A 403 21.32 0.32 -15.31
CA GLY A 403 20.25 0.37 -16.29
C GLY A 403 19.49 -0.95 -16.31
N TYR A 404 18.16 -0.92 -16.27
CA TYR A 404 17.34 -2.13 -16.28
C TYR A 404 16.17 -2.02 -17.24
N LEU A 405 16.10 -2.97 -18.16
CA LEU A 405 14.95 -3.20 -19.02
C LEU A 405 14.33 -4.56 -18.63
N PRO A 406 13.21 -4.60 -17.91
CA PRO A 406 12.52 -5.83 -17.58
C PRO A 406 11.80 -6.42 -18.81
N GLN A 407 11.44 -7.72 -18.74
CA GLN A 407 10.69 -8.41 -19.78
C GLN A 407 9.33 -7.75 -20.06
N GLY A 408 8.59 -7.34 -19.03
CA GLY A 408 7.38 -6.51 -19.11
C GLY A 408 7.75 -5.06 -18.85
N VAL A 409 7.74 -4.22 -19.88
CA VAL A 409 8.08 -2.80 -19.73
C VAL A 409 6.86 -2.06 -19.18
N GLU A 410 6.98 -1.61 -17.94
CA GLU A 410 6.01 -0.73 -17.29
C GLU A 410 6.60 0.68 -17.27
N LEU A 411 5.82 1.64 -17.77
CA LEU A 411 6.12 3.06 -17.73
C LEU A 411 5.18 3.73 -16.72
N PHE A 412 5.65 4.78 -16.10
CA PHE A 412 4.86 5.56 -15.16
C PHE A 412 4.06 6.64 -15.89
N ASP A 413 2.94 7.05 -15.31
CA ASP A 413 2.19 8.21 -15.80
C ASP A 413 3.07 9.46 -15.76
N GLY A 414 3.03 10.24 -16.86
CA GLY A 414 3.92 11.37 -17.08
C GLY A 414 4.32 11.47 -18.54
N THR A 415 5.35 12.25 -18.84
CA THR A 415 5.86 12.43 -20.21
C THR A 415 6.90 11.39 -20.60
N ILE A 416 7.21 11.30 -21.90
CA ILE A 416 8.31 10.46 -22.41
C ILE A 416 9.64 10.91 -21.78
N ALA A 417 9.87 12.22 -21.70
CA ALA A 417 11.08 12.79 -21.09
C ALA A 417 11.24 12.36 -19.63
N GLU A 418 10.21 12.51 -18.82
CA GLU A 418 10.23 12.10 -17.41
C GLU A 418 10.53 10.62 -17.23
N ASN A 419 9.91 9.76 -18.05
CA ASN A 419 10.17 8.32 -18.01
C ASN A 419 11.61 7.97 -18.40
N ILE A 420 12.19 8.60 -19.41
CA ILE A 420 13.60 8.39 -19.79
C ILE A 420 14.52 8.90 -18.69
N ALA A 421 14.24 10.09 -18.15
CA ALA A 421 15.00 10.73 -17.07
C ALA A 421 14.82 10.06 -15.71
N ARG A 422 14.03 8.97 -15.60
CA ARG A 422 13.74 8.24 -14.34
C ARG A 422 13.13 9.14 -13.27
N PHE A 423 12.33 10.16 -13.65
CA PHE A 423 11.69 11.14 -12.76
C PHE A 423 12.69 11.93 -11.89
N GLU A 424 13.86 12.23 -12.43
CA GLU A 424 14.84 13.08 -11.75
C GLU A 424 14.30 14.51 -11.63
N ASP A 425 14.50 15.18 -10.46
CA ASP A 425 13.96 16.54 -10.21
C ASP A 425 14.46 17.59 -11.18
N ASN A 426 15.71 17.49 -11.61
CA ASN A 426 16.34 18.39 -12.59
C ASN A 426 17.01 17.56 -13.69
N PRO A 427 16.23 17.01 -14.64
CA PRO A 427 16.78 16.16 -15.69
C PRO A 427 17.62 16.98 -16.67
N ASP A 428 18.72 16.38 -17.14
CA ASP A 428 19.54 16.95 -18.20
C ASP A 428 18.92 16.63 -19.58
N PRO A 429 18.45 17.64 -20.34
CA PRO A 429 17.84 17.43 -21.66
C PRO A 429 18.79 16.79 -22.68
N GLU A 430 20.09 17.07 -22.62
CA GLU A 430 21.08 16.48 -23.52
C GLU A 430 21.26 14.99 -23.24
N ALA A 431 21.28 14.61 -21.95
CA ALA A 431 21.35 13.22 -21.53
C ALA A 431 20.09 12.42 -21.95
N ILE A 432 18.90 13.03 -21.90
CA ILE A 432 17.65 12.42 -22.38
C ILE A 432 17.74 12.13 -23.88
N VAL A 433 18.13 13.12 -24.67
CA VAL A 433 18.26 12.99 -26.12
C VAL A 433 19.36 11.97 -26.50
N THR A 434 20.46 11.97 -25.76
CA THR A 434 21.58 11.03 -25.97
C THR A 434 21.11 9.59 -25.69
N ALA A 435 20.41 9.35 -24.61
CA ALA A 435 19.83 8.05 -24.27
C ALA A 435 18.82 7.59 -25.33
N ALA A 436 17.96 8.50 -25.79
CA ALA A 436 16.99 8.21 -26.85
C ALA A 436 17.66 7.86 -28.19
N LYS A 437 18.74 8.55 -28.57
CA LYS A 437 19.54 8.25 -29.75
C LYS A 437 20.24 6.89 -29.61
N ALA A 438 20.81 6.60 -28.45
CA ALA A 438 21.46 5.31 -28.19
C ALA A 438 20.48 4.13 -28.25
N ALA A 439 19.22 4.34 -27.85
CA ALA A 439 18.14 3.38 -27.94
C ALA A 439 17.44 3.33 -29.31
N GLY A 440 17.86 4.17 -30.30
CA GLY A 440 17.23 4.26 -31.61
C GLY A 440 15.76 4.74 -31.56
N THR A 441 15.41 5.54 -30.55
CA THR A 441 14.01 5.99 -30.33
C THR A 441 13.81 7.49 -30.58
N HIS A 442 14.87 8.24 -30.79
CA HIS A 442 14.82 9.69 -31.00
C HIS A 442 13.86 10.10 -32.12
N GLU A 443 14.05 9.53 -33.33
CA GLU A 443 13.21 9.82 -34.49
C GLU A 443 11.72 9.37 -34.26
N LEU A 444 11.52 8.31 -33.51
CA LEU A 444 10.18 7.87 -33.12
C LEU A 444 9.51 8.91 -32.21
N ILE A 445 10.26 9.43 -31.23
CA ILE A 445 9.75 10.44 -30.28
C ILE A 445 9.38 11.73 -31.00
N LEU A 446 10.18 12.17 -31.97
CA LEU A 446 9.90 13.38 -32.75
C LEU A 446 8.66 13.29 -33.65
N ARG A 447 8.14 12.09 -33.90
CA ARG A 447 6.88 11.88 -34.65
C ARG A 447 5.63 12.08 -33.79
N PHE A 448 5.74 12.10 -32.48
CA PHE A 448 4.61 12.45 -31.61
C PHE A 448 4.35 13.95 -31.65
N GLU A 449 3.11 14.36 -31.51
CA GLU A 449 2.65 15.75 -31.59
C GLU A 449 3.41 16.68 -30.61
N HIS A 450 3.72 16.18 -29.41
CA HIS A 450 4.43 16.92 -28.36
C HIS A 450 5.86 16.43 -28.16
N GLY A 451 6.41 15.59 -29.06
CA GLY A 451 7.76 15.08 -28.95
C GLY A 451 8.06 14.42 -27.60
N TYR A 452 9.08 14.87 -26.93
CA TYR A 452 9.49 14.38 -25.60
C TYR A 452 8.48 14.70 -24.48
N GLU A 453 7.69 15.76 -24.64
CA GLU A 453 6.66 16.17 -23.69
C GLU A 453 5.31 15.44 -23.89
N THR A 454 5.27 14.43 -24.74
CA THR A 454 4.07 13.62 -24.98
C THR A 454 3.69 12.87 -23.72
N PRO A 455 2.46 13.08 -23.18
CA PRO A 455 1.96 12.33 -22.04
C PRO A 455 1.64 10.91 -22.46
N ILE A 456 2.08 9.92 -21.69
CA ILE A 456 1.93 8.51 -22.05
C ILE A 456 0.82 7.77 -21.31
N GLY A 457 0.23 8.41 -20.29
CA GLY A 457 -0.86 7.88 -19.49
C GLY A 457 -0.47 6.71 -18.58
N GLU A 458 -1.43 6.24 -17.78
CA GLU A 458 -1.23 5.15 -16.81
C GLU A 458 -0.64 3.91 -17.51
N ALA A 459 0.49 3.40 -17.00
CA ALA A 459 1.23 2.25 -17.52
C ALA A 459 1.66 2.38 -19.01
N GLY A 460 1.75 3.60 -19.54
CA GLY A 460 2.09 3.85 -20.94
C GLY A 460 1.00 3.41 -21.92
N SER A 461 -0.26 3.52 -21.53
CA SER A 461 -1.42 3.06 -22.31
C SER A 461 -1.56 3.74 -23.69
N ALA A 462 -1.03 4.95 -23.85
CA ALA A 462 -1.02 5.67 -25.14
C ALA A 462 0.00 5.11 -26.15
N LEU A 463 0.88 4.19 -25.75
CA LEU A 463 1.98 3.68 -26.56
C LEU A 463 1.76 2.22 -26.96
N SER A 464 2.23 1.84 -28.16
CA SER A 464 2.31 0.44 -28.57
C SER A 464 3.36 -0.32 -27.73
N ALA A 465 3.29 -1.65 -27.71
CA ALA A 465 4.26 -2.49 -26.97
C ALA A 465 5.71 -2.25 -27.42
N GLY A 466 5.93 -2.10 -28.75
CA GLY A 466 7.26 -1.79 -29.30
C GLY A 466 7.76 -0.39 -28.92
N GLN A 467 6.87 0.61 -28.91
CA GLN A 467 7.20 1.97 -28.45
C GLN A 467 7.57 1.98 -26.98
N ARG A 468 6.78 1.30 -26.12
CA ARG A 468 7.15 1.13 -24.70
C ARG A 468 8.50 0.48 -24.52
N GLN A 469 8.79 -0.58 -25.30
CA GLN A 469 10.07 -1.29 -25.26
C GLN A 469 11.25 -0.36 -25.58
N ARG A 470 11.14 0.44 -26.67
CA ARG A 470 12.18 1.39 -27.08
C ARG A 470 12.38 2.51 -26.05
N ILE A 471 11.31 3.07 -25.48
CA ILE A 471 11.40 4.09 -24.42
C ILE A 471 12.00 3.47 -23.14
N GLY A 472 11.61 2.23 -22.78
CA GLY A 472 12.21 1.48 -21.69
C GLY A 472 13.72 1.24 -21.87
N LEU A 473 14.15 0.98 -23.12
CA LEU A 473 15.59 0.88 -23.45
C LEU A 473 16.31 2.22 -23.28
N ALA A 474 15.71 3.34 -23.72
CA ALA A 474 16.27 4.68 -23.49
C ALA A 474 16.41 4.97 -21.99
N ARG A 475 15.37 4.65 -21.19
CA ARG A 475 15.42 4.74 -19.71
C ARG A 475 16.55 3.91 -19.12
N ALA A 476 16.78 2.71 -19.65
CA ALA A 476 17.86 1.85 -19.19
C ALA A 476 19.27 2.39 -19.52
N LEU A 477 19.40 3.21 -20.58
CA LEU A 477 20.66 3.80 -21.00
C LEU A 477 20.90 5.22 -20.48
N TYR A 478 19.93 5.83 -19.80
CA TYR A 478 20.02 7.20 -19.32
C TYR A 478 21.21 7.41 -18.38
N ARG A 479 22.00 8.46 -18.65
CA ARG A 479 23.23 8.84 -17.93
C ARG A 479 24.30 7.74 -17.90
N ASP A 480 24.38 6.93 -18.95
CA ASP A 480 25.47 5.98 -19.19
C ASP A 480 25.80 5.05 -18.01
N PRO A 481 24.83 4.27 -17.48
CA PRO A 481 25.04 3.42 -16.31
C PRO A 481 26.15 2.37 -16.57
N PHE A 482 26.91 2.03 -15.52
CA PHE A 482 27.99 1.04 -15.58
C PHE A 482 27.48 -0.37 -15.91
N LEU A 483 26.40 -0.80 -15.27
CA LEU A 483 25.76 -2.09 -15.47
C LEU A 483 24.42 -1.93 -16.18
N VAL A 484 24.25 -2.52 -17.36
CA VAL A 484 22.97 -2.52 -18.09
C VAL A 484 22.47 -3.96 -18.20
N VAL A 485 21.29 -4.22 -17.64
CA VAL A 485 20.64 -5.54 -17.66
C VAL A 485 19.38 -5.46 -18.54
N LEU A 486 19.34 -6.27 -19.59
CA LEU A 486 18.28 -6.31 -20.59
C LEU A 486 17.62 -7.69 -20.56
N ASP A 487 16.36 -7.78 -20.09
CA ASP A 487 15.61 -9.04 -20.02
C ASP A 487 14.68 -9.17 -21.23
N GLU A 488 15.05 -10.01 -22.18
CA GLU A 488 14.37 -10.22 -23.48
C GLU A 488 14.11 -8.92 -24.27
N PRO A 489 15.14 -8.09 -24.53
CA PRO A 489 14.96 -6.76 -25.11
C PRO A 489 14.31 -6.76 -26.50
N ASN A 490 14.32 -7.88 -27.21
CA ASN A 490 13.87 -8.00 -28.60
C ASN A 490 12.41 -8.51 -28.72
N ALA A 491 11.66 -8.67 -27.62
CA ALA A 491 10.37 -9.38 -27.62
C ALA A 491 9.31 -8.72 -28.55
N ASN A 492 9.29 -7.40 -28.62
CA ASN A 492 8.27 -6.63 -29.36
C ASN A 492 8.88 -5.65 -30.38
N LEU A 493 10.12 -5.93 -30.82
CA LEU A 493 10.84 -5.02 -31.72
C LEU A 493 10.85 -5.55 -33.17
N ASP A 494 10.82 -4.61 -34.09
CA ASP A 494 11.12 -4.80 -35.51
C ASP A 494 12.64 -4.87 -35.77
N ALA A 495 13.04 -5.06 -37.03
CA ALA A 495 14.43 -5.18 -37.39
C ALA A 495 15.26 -3.94 -37.00
N GLU A 496 14.69 -2.74 -37.08
CA GLU A 496 15.34 -1.50 -36.68
C GLU A 496 15.58 -1.46 -35.17
N GLY A 497 14.54 -1.85 -34.38
CA GLY A 497 14.65 -1.97 -32.92
C GLY A 497 15.66 -3.03 -32.49
N GLU A 498 15.73 -4.18 -33.18
CA GLU A 498 16.77 -5.19 -32.91
C GLU A 498 18.20 -4.64 -33.18
N ALA A 499 18.39 -3.91 -34.27
CA ALA A 499 19.67 -3.25 -34.56
C ALA A 499 20.03 -2.21 -33.49
N ALA A 500 19.05 -1.47 -32.99
CA ALA A 500 19.23 -0.52 -31.90
C ALA A 500 19.69 -1.20 -30.60
N VAL A 501 19.12 -2.36 -30.24
CA VAL A 501 19.57 -3.16 -29.08
C VAL A 501 21.03 -3.59 -29.24
N VAL A 502 21.41 -4.10 -30.41
CA VAL A 502 22.80 -4.51 -30.68
C VAL A 502 23.75 -3.31 -30.56
N LYS A 503 23.36 -2.15 -31.10
CA LYS A 503 24.14 -0.90 -31.00
C LYS A 503 24.24 -0.43 -29.55
N ALA A 504 23.18 -0.54 -28.77
CA ALA A 504 23.17 -0.21 -27.35
C ALA A 504 24.14 -1.09 -26.54
N ILE A 505 24.13 -2.42 -26.77
CA ILE A 505 25.10 -3.34 -26.16
C ILE A 505 26.53 -2.94 -26.50
N ALA A 506 26.83 -2.65 -27.78
CA ALA A 506 28.15 -2.21 -28.22
C ALA A 506 28.57 -0.88 -27.59
N SER A 507 27.65 0.08 -27.44
CA SER A 507 27.89 1.36 -26.77
C SER A 507 28.26 1.17 -25.31
N VAL A 508 27.53 0.32 -24.59
CA VAL A 508 27.82 0.01 -23.16
C VAL A 508 29.23 -0.57 -23.02
N ARG A 509 29.61 -1.52 -23.88
CA ARG A 509 30.97 -2.10 -23.91
C ARG A 509 32.05 -1.05 -24.22
N GLY A 510 31.79 -0.20 -25.22
CA GLY A 510 32.75 0.82 -25.68
C GLY A 510 33.13 1.83 -24.59
N ARG A 511 32.21 2.14 -23.67
CA ARG A 511 32.46 3.02 -22.53
C ARG A 511 32.92 2.28 -21.26
N LYS A 512 33.38 1.02 -21.40
CA LYS A 512 33.81 0.13 -20.30
C LYS A 512 32.69 -0.21 -19.30
N GLY A 513 31.43 -0.15 -19.71
CA GLY A 513 30.31 -0.70 -18.92
C GLY A 513 30.17 -2.22 -19.08
N ILE A 514 29.27 -2.83 -18.32
CA ILE A 514 28.91 -4.25 -18.42
C ILE A 514 27.49 -4.36 -18.95
N ALA A 515 27.28 -5.13 -20.03
CA ALA A 515 25.95 -5.46 -20.53
C ALA A 515 25.60 -6.91 -20.19
N VAL A 516 24.46 -7.13 -19.54
CA VAL A 516 23.88 -8.47 -19.29
C VAL A 516 22.59 -8.59 -20.08
N VAL A 517 22.51 -9.57 -20.97
CA VAL A 517 21.38 -9.72 -21.90
C VAL A 517 20.79 -11.11 -21.77
N VAL A 518 19.55 -11.19 -21.34
CA VAL A 518 18.78 -12.44 -21.46
C VAL A 518 18.24 -12.51 -22.88
N ALA A 519 18.69 -13.47 -23.65
CA ALA A 519 18.37 -13.58 -25.05
C ALA A 519 17.88 -14.97 -25.45
N HIS A 520 16.87 -14.96 -26.32
CA HIS A 520 16.39 -16.13 -27.05
C HIS A 520 16.68 -16.04 -28.56
N ARG A 521 17.02 -14.85 -29.05
CA ARG A 521 17.28 -14.61 -30.48
C ARG A 521 18.79 -14.60 -30.79
N PRO A 522 19.21 -15.17 -31.94
CA PRO A 522 20.61 -15.26 -32.32
C PRO A 522 21.30 -13.88 -32.50
N SER A 523 20.55 -12.85 -32.89
CA SER A 523 21.07 -11.48 -33.08
C SER A 523 21.69 -10.90 -31.81
N ALA A 524 21.02 -11.02 -30.68
CA ALA A 524 21.52 -10.54 -29.39
C ALA A 524 22.71 -11.40 -28.88
N ILE A 525 22.71 -12.71 -29.15
CA ILE A 525 23.82 -13.62 -28.75
C ILE A 525 25.10 -13.30 -29.54
N ARG A 526 25.01 -12.83 -30.79
CA ARG A 526 26.19 -12.43 -31.55
C ARG A 526 26.89 -11.18 -30.99
N ALA A 527 26.15 -10.34 -30.26
CA ALA A 527 26.68 -9.08 -29.72
C ALA A 527 27.40 -9.24 -28.37
N VAL A 528 27.39 -10.45 -27.76
CA VAL A 528 27.98 -10.69 -26.44
C VAL A 528 29.34 -11.42 -26.55
N ASP A 529 30.19 -11.25 -25.53
CA ASP A 529 31.51 -11.87 -25.42
C ASP A 529 31.47 -13.19 -24.67
N PHE A 530 30.67 -13.24 -23.60
CA PHE A 530 30.52 -14.39 -22.75
C PHE A 530 29.07 -14.90 -22.78
N VAL A 531 28.91 -16.19 -22.54
CA VAL A 531 27.60 -16.83 -22.47
C VAL A 531 27.50 -17.67 -21.19
N LEU A 532 26.42 -17.44 -20.44
CA LEU A 532 25.95 -18.28 -19.34
C LEU A 532 24.78 -19.13 -19.83
N VAL A 533 24.93 -20.45 -19.78
CA VAL A 533 23.86 -21.40 -20.10
C VAL A 533 23.22 -21.88 -18.82
N MET A 534 21.92 -21.64 -18.69
CA MET A 534 21.13 -22.04 -17.52
C MET A 534 20.22 -23.24 -17.85
N GLU A 535 20.21 -24.21 -16.96
CA GLU A 535 19.32 -25.38 -17.02
C GLU A 535 18.83 -25.75 -15.62
N GLY A 536 17.50 -25.82 -15.41
CA GLY A 536 16.92 -26.17 -14.12
C GLY A 536 17.39 -25.30 -12.94
N GLY A 537 17.60 -24.01 -13.18
CA GLY A 537 18.05 -23.06 -12.16
C GLY A 537 19.54 -23.11 -11.82
N ARG A 538 20.34 -23.87 -12.57
CA ARG A 538 21.78 -24.04 -12.33
C ARG A 538 22.60 -23.60 -13.54
N GLN A 539 23.85 -23.27 -13.27
CA GLN A 539 24.84 -22.98 -14.30
C GLN A 539 25.26 -24.29 -14.98
N ARG A 540 24.94 -24.40 -16.25
CA ARG A 540 25.36 -25.52 -17.10
C ARG A 540 26.73 -25.30 -17.70
N ALA A 541 26.95 -24.10 -18.23
CA ALA A 541 28.22 -23.66 -18.79
C ALA A 541 28.35 -22.15 -18.64
N PHE A 542 29.58 -21.67 -18.48
CA PHE A 542 29.96 -20.27 -18.53
C PHE A 542 31.32 -20.17 -19.19
N GLY A 543 31.49 -19.20 -20.08
CA GLY A 543 32.78 -18.96 -20.77
C GLY A 543 32.63 -18.06 -22.00
N ALA A 544 33.68 -17.97 -22.79
CA ALA A 544 33.63 -17.27 -24.08
C ALA A 544 32.48 -17.83 -24.93
N ARG A 545 31.81 -16.95 -25.67
CA ARG A 545 30.57 -17.26 -26.41
C ARG A 545 30.68 -18.57 -27.20
N ASP A 546 31.70 -18.69 -28.08
CA ASP A 546 31.82 -19.81 -28.99
C ASP A 546 32.18 -21.12 -28.26
N GLU A 547 32.98 -21.03 -27.20
CA GLU A 547 33.32 -22.18 -26.35
C GLU A 547 32.10 -22.69 -25.55
N ALA A 548 31.34 -21.79 -24.91
CA ALA A 548 30.17 -22.17 -24.15
C ALA A 548 29.09 -22.78 -25.03
N LEU A 549 28.82 -22.23 -26.21
CA LEU A 549 27.87 -22.75 -27.17
C LEU A 549 28.32 -24.14 -27.74
N SER A 550 29.61 -24.31 -28.06
CA SER A 550 30.12 -25.61 -28.54
C SER A 550 30.01 -26.71 -27.51
N LYS A 551 30.24 -26.41 -26.23
CA LYS A 551 30.07 -27.39 -25.13
C LYS A 551 28.62 -27.88 -25.01
N VAL A 552 27.64 -27.00 -25.22
CA VAL A 552 26.20 -27.35 -25.16
C VAL A 552 25.80 -28.17 -26.38
N LEU A 553 26.23 -27.78 -27.59
CA LEU A 553 25.93 -28.49 -28.84
C LEU A 553 26.54 -29.90 -28.86
N LYS A 554 27.82 -30.07 -28.48
CA LYS A 554 28.47 -31.38 -28.38
C LYS A 554 27.74 -32.35 -27.42
N ARG A 555 27.22 -31.82 -26.31
CA ARG A 555 26.53 -32.62 -25.32
C ARG A 555 25.08 -32.95 -25.70
N ALA A 556 24.40 -32.08 -26.45
CA ALA A 556 23.09 -32.36 -27.05
C ALA A 556 23.19 -33.48 -28.12
N ALA A 557 24.29 -33.50 -28.88
CA ALA A 557 24.56 -34.57 -29.84
C ALA A 557 24.95 -35.90 -29.20
N MET A 558 25.41 -35.91 -27.94
CA MET A 558 25.80 -37.15 -27.21
C MET A 558 24.70 -37.72 -26.32
N ALA A 559 23.51 -37.07 -26.21
CA ALA A 559 22.38 -37.62 -25.44
C ALA A 559 21.62 -38.65 -26.28
N PRO A 560 21.58 -39.94 -25.88
CA PRO A 560 20.85 -40.95 -26.63
C PRO A 560 19.34 -40.73 -26.46
N GLY A 561 18.65 -40.35 -27.54
CA GLY A 561 17.18 -40.31 -27.60
C GLY A 561 16.49 -39.01 -27.94
N ALA A 562 17.18 -37.86 -28.15
CA ALA A 562 16.57 -36.64 -28.67
C ALA A 562 16.82 -36.56 -30.18
N GLY A 563 15.85 -37.02 -30.99
CA GLY A 563 15.84 -36.74 -32.42
C GLY A 563 15.96 -35.27 -32.68
N VAL A 564 17.14 -34.85 -33.12
CA VAL A 564 17.45 -33.51 -33.62
C VAL A 564 16.60 -33.33 -34.87
N LYS A 565 15.47 -32.65 -34.79
CA LYS A 565 14.96 -31.94 -35.97
C LYS A 565 15.95 -30.82 -36.23
N ALA A 566 16.85 -31.10 -37.16
CA ALA A 566 17.74 -30.14 -37.76
C ALA A 566 16.92 -28.94 -38.23
N ILE A 567 17.31 -27.79 -37.78
CA ILE A 567 16.93 -26.52 -38.41
C ILE A 567 17.83 -26.45 -39.65
N GLU A 568 17.51 -27.24 -40.68
CA GLU A 568 18.02 -27.06 -42.03
C GLU A 568 17.32 -25.84 -42.65
N SER A 569 18.13 -24.91 -42.94
CA SER A 569 18.06 -23.79 -43.87
C SER A 569 16.79 -23.74 -44.74
N THR A 570 15.96 -22.74 -44.51
CA THR A 570 15.05 -22.19 -45.50
C THR A 570 15.84 -21.35 -46.50
N GLN A 571 16.63 -22.00 -47.35
CA GLN A 571 17.21 -21.47 -48.58
C GLN A 571 17.19 -22.59 -49.59
N ASP A 572 16.03 -22.90 -50.15
CA ASP A 572 15.84 -23.54 -51.46
C ASP A 572 14.34 -23.83 -51.65
N ASN A 573 13.55 -22.81 -51.87
CA ASN A 573 12.25 -22.97 -52.51
C ASN A 573 11.74 -21.65 -53.12
N VAL A 574 12.62 -21.01 -53.90
CA VAL A 574 12.22 -20.08 -54.95
C VAL A 574 12.77 -20.62 -56.26
N GLY A 575 12.06 -21.55 -56.85
CA GLY A 575 12.47 -22.07 -58.16
C GLY A 575 11.86 -23.41 -58.48
N LYS A 576 10.54 -23.56 -58.48
CA LYS A 576 9.78 -24.58 -59.23
C LYS A 576 8.27 -24.42 -58.99
N ARG A 577 7.71 -23.39 -59.60
CA ARG A 577 6.28 -23.35 -59.99
C ARG A 577 6.15 -22.46 -61.21
N ALA A 578 6.65 -22.93 -62.29
CA ALA A 578 6.18 -22.62 -63.62
C ALA A 578 6.10 -23.97 -64.32
N ASP A 579 5.04 -24.14 -65.10
CA ASP A 579 4.68 -25.30 -65.92
C ASP A 579 3.79 -26.36 -65.20
N MET A 580 2.48 -26.12 -65.29
CA MET A 580 1.46 -27.07 -65.77
C MET A 580 0.10 -26.35 -65.83
N GLU A 581 -0.10 -25.62 -66.91
CA GLU A 581 -1.42 -25.35 -67.44
C GLU A 581 -1.80 -26.49 -68.38
N GLY A 582 -3.08 -26.87 -68.32
CA GLY A 582 -3.72 -27.64 -69.37
C GLY A 582 -4.99 -28.41 -68.91
N PRO A 583 -5.98 -28.49 -69.76
CA PRO A 583 -7.33 -27.99 -69.38
C PRO A 583 -8.38 -29.14 -69.36
N GLY A 584 -9.52 -28.85 -68.82
CA GLY A 584 -10.72 -29.56 -69.23
C GLY A 584 -11.62 -30.15 -68.15
N GLY A 585 -12.89 -29.80 -68.19
CA GLY A 585 -13.94 -30.63 -67.64
C GLY A 585 -15.07 -29.89 -66.94
N ARG A 586 -16.07 -29.55 -67.73
CA ARG A 586 -17.41 -29.08 -67.35
C ARG A 586 -18.20 -30.10 -66.51
N HIS A 587 -19.18 -29.59 -65.83
CA HIS A 587 -20.54 -30.03 -65.47
C HIS A 587 -20.76 -30.13 -63.97
N SER A 588 -21.60 -29.36 -63.47
CA SER A 588 -23.09 -29.21 -63.38
C SER A 588 -23.61 -29.63 -62.02
N SER A 589 -24.39 -28.70 -61.47
CA SER A 589 -25.64 -28.84 -60.67
C SER A 589 -25.60 -29.70 -59.39
N GLU A 590 -25.81 -29.09 -58.28
CA GLU A 590 -27.05 -28.72 -57.57
C GLU A 590 -26.78 -27.83 -56.38
#